data_4528c7f7f9451f47ac1edb524a6a1e0d
#
_entry.id   4528c7f7f9451f47ac1edb524a6a1e0d
#
_cell.length_a   1.000
_cell.length_b   1.000
_cell.length_c   1.000
_cell.angle_alpha   90.00
_cell.angle_beta   90.00
_cell.angle_gamma   90.00
#
_symmetry.space_group_name_H-M   'P 1'
#
loop_
_entity.id
_entity.type
_entity.pdbx_description
1 polymer ?
#
loop_
_entity_poly.entity_id
_entity_poly.type
_entity_poly.pdbx_seq_one_letter_code
_entity_poly.pdbx_strand_id
1 'polypeptide(L)'
;MGRVLFICLLALFLKQYHSGAVIFKMTNAVCESYNKSWVEFGLCRLRAVSRNKVCFNVNATLLHPVYDVVIKAQLMKKANGYKPWLYSVNFDGCQFFRRRNNALIRIVWELFREYSTLNHSCPYVGLQQVKDFYLRSEKLPTPIPTGDYLLMIDWLFNKKPQAATNVYFTFVEDLRNSK
;
A
#
# COMPACT_ATOMS: atom_id res chain seq x y z
N MET A 1 -9.50 -2.34 -53.63
CA MET A 1 -8.21 -2.01 -52.96
C MET A 1 -8.37 -1.08 -51.76
N GLY A 2 -9.21 -0.05 -51.79
CA GLY A 2 -9.35 0.92 -50.65
C GLY A 2 -9.83 0.33 -49.31
N ARG A 3 -10.73 -0.65 -49.32
CA ARG A 3 -11.24 -1.28 -48.09
C ARG A 3 -10.21 -2.11 -47.33
N VAL A 4 -9.33 -2.81 -48.02
CA VAL A 4 -8.26 -3.58 -47.39
C VAL A 4 -7.18 -2.66 -46.78
N LEU A 5 -6.87 -1.57 -47.46
CA LEU A 5 -5.95 -0.56 -46.93
C LEU A 5 -6.49 0.13 -45.67
N PHE A 6 -7.78 0.41 -45.60
CA PHE A 6 -8.45 1.01 -44.45
C PHE A 6 -8.45 0.07 -43.23
N ILE A 7 -8.70 -1.25 -43.46
CA ILE A 7 -8.66 -2.24 -42.38
C ILE A 7 -7.25 -2.43 -41.85
N CYS A 8 -6.23 -2.45 -42.72
CA CYS A 8 -4.83 -2.52 -42.28
C CYS A 8 -4.38 -1.28 -41.50
N LEU A 9 -4.81 -0.10 -41.89
CA LEU A 9 -4.56 1.14 -41.13
C LEU A 9 -5.25 1.13 -39.78
N LEU A 10 -6.51 0.70 -39.70
CA LEU A 10 -7.24 0.57 -38.43
C LEU A 10 -6.57 -0.47 -37.49
N ALA A 11 -6.09 -1.59 -38.03
CA ALA A 11 -5.37 -2.61 -37.26
C ALA A 11 -4.00 -2.11 -36.75
N LEU A 12 -3.35 -1.21 -37.47
CA LEU A 12 -2.11 -0.56 -37.03
C LEU A 12 -2.36 0.45 -35.89
N PHE A 13 -3.48 1.17 -35.93
CA PHE A 13 -3.86 2.08 -34.84
C PHE A 13 -4.26 1.34 -33.57
N LEU A 14 -4.84 0.15 -33.65
CA LEU A 14 -5.24 -0.65 -32.48
C LEU A 14 -4.06 -1.31 -31.75
N LYS A 15 -2.89 -1.40 -32.36
CA LYS A 15 -1.68 -1.97 -31.73
C LYS A 15 -0.90 -1.01 -30.82
N GLN A 16 -1.30 0.23 -30.69
CA GLN A 16 -0.54 1.24 -29.92
C GLN A 16 -1.03 1.46 -28.48
N TYR A 17 -1.96 0.68 -27.95
CA TYR A 17 -2.20 0.67 -26.50
C TYR A 17 -1.20 -0.23 -25.79
N HIS A 18 0.07 0.14 -25.83
CA HIS A 18 1.04 -0.40 -24.88
C HIS A 18 0.85 0.34 -23.56
N SER A 19 0.20 -0.33 -22.63
CA SER A 19 0.19 0.11 -21.23
C SER A 19 1.64 0.16 -20.74
N GLY A 20 2.13 1.35 -20.44
CA GLY A 20 3.44 1.52 -19.83
C GLY A 20 3.55 0.63 -18.59
N ALA A 21 4.61 -0.17 -18.50
CA ALA A 21 4.81 -1.07 -17.37
C ALA A 21 5.22 -0.22 -16.15
N VAL A 22 4.29 -0.01 -15.23
CA VAL A 22 4.59 0.63 -13.96
C VAL A 22 5.35 -0.34 -13.08
N ILE A 23 6.54 0.04 -12.62
CA ILE A 23 7.32 -0.77 -11.67
C ILE A 23 7.11 -0.21 -10.27
N PHE A 24 6.53 -1.01 -9.41
CA PHE A 24 6.47 -0.78 -7.97
C PHE A 24 7.32 -1.84 -7.26
N LYS A 25 8.30 -1.39 -6.48
CA LYS A 25 9.19 -2.29 -5.75
C LYS A 25 9.40 -1.81 -4.33
N MET A 26 8.94 -2.59 -3.35
CA MET A 26 9.30 -2.36 -1.95
C MET A 26 10.79 -2.62 -1.74
N THR A 27 11.48 -1.70 -1.05
CA THR A 27 12.94 -1.71 -0.85
C THR A 27 13.34 -1.95 0.60
N ASN A 28 12.49 -1.54 1.56
CA ASN A 28 12.69 -1.79 2.99
C ASN A 28 11.35 -1.76 3.74
N ALA A 29 11.30 -2.42 4.89
CA ALA A 29 10.19 -2.36 5.83
C ALA A 29 10.72 -2.36 7.26
N VAL A 30 10.21 -1.45 8.09
CA VAL A 30 10.56 -1.30 9.49
C VAL A 30 9.29 -1.24 10.32
N CYS A 31 9.17 -2.13 11.32
CA CYS A 31 8.08 -2.11 12.27
C CYS A 31 8.65 -1.84 13.66
N GLU A 32 8.05 -0.91 14.36
CA GLU A 32 8.48 -0.50 15.68
C GLU A 32 7.30 -0.57 16.66
N SER A 33 7.52 -1.20 17.80
CA SER A 33 6.59 -1.16 18.91
C SER A 33 7.04 -0.08 19.88
N TYR A 34 6.23 0.95 20.07
CA TYR A 34 6.45 2.00 21.08
C TYR A 34 6.08 1.50 22.48
N ASN A 35 5.22 0.49 22.55
CA ASN A 35 4.79 -0.10 23.80
C ASN A 35 4.62 -1.62 23.66
N LYS A 36 5.64 -2.35 24.06
CA LYS A 36 5.69 -3.80 24.00
C LYS A 36 4.65 -4.52 24.88
N SER A 37 4.04 -3.82 25.83
CA SER A 37 2.93 -4.37 26.59
C SER A 37 1.60 -4.38 25.82
N TRP A 38 1.54 -3.69 24.66
CA TRP A 38 0.37 -3.63 23.79
C TRP A 38 0.57 -4.36 22.47
N VAL A 39 1.76 -4.19 21.86
CA VAL A 39 2.04 -4.72 20.52
C VAL A 39 3.41 -5.38 20.50
N GLU A 40 3.48 -6.61 20.02
CA GLU A 40 4.73 -7.31 19.71
C GLU A 40 4.77 -7.66 18.24
N PHE A 41 5.87 -7.31 17.56
CA PHE A 41 6.13 -7.73 16.19
C PHE A 41 6.96 -9.02 16.18
N GLY A 42 6.33 -10.13 15.79
CA GLY A 42 7.01 -11.41 15.60
C GLY A 42 7.68 -11.50 14.23
N LEU A 43 7.20 -10.75 13.25
CA LEU A 43 7.74 -10.70 11.90
C LEU A 43 7.51 -9.32 11.29
N CYS A 44 8.53 -8.75 10.65
CA CYS A 44 8.41 -7.57 9.80
C CYS A 44 9.51 -7.64 8.75
N ARG A 45 9.18 -8.12 7.53
CA ARG A 45 10.21 -8.27 6.50
C ARG A 45 9.65 -8.24 5.09
N LEU A 46 10.53 -7.93 4.16
CA LEU A 46 10.32 -8.13 2.75
C LEU A 46 10.85 -9.49 2.30
N ARG A 47 10.14 -10.12 1.36
CA ARG A 47 10.56 -11.36 0.71
C ARG A 47 10.55 -11.17 -0.80
N ALA A 48 11.71 -11.29 -1.44
CA ALA A 48 11.79 -11.31 -2.89
C ALA A 48 11.22 -12.65 -3.41
N VAL A 49 10.24 -12.57 -4.30
CA VAL A 49 9.60 -13.73 -4.93
C VAL A 49 10.13 -13.89 -6.35
N SER A 50 10.35 -12.79 -7.05
CA SER A 50 10.99 -12.76 -8.37
C SER A 50 11.72 -11.42 -8.54
N ARG A 51 12.40 -11.23 -9.68
CA ARG A 51 13.20 -10.02 -9.99
C ARG A 51 12.43 -8.71 -9.72
N ASN A 52 11.12 -8.69 -10.05
CA ASN A 52 10.28 -7.49 -9.96
C ASN A 52 9.14 -7.64 -8.93
N LYS A 53 9.11 -8.72 -8.15
CA LYS A 53 8.07 -8.96 -7.16
C LYS A 53 8.67 -9.15 -5.78
N VAL A 54 8.43 -8.18 -4.92
CA VAL A 54 8.81 -8.19 -3.50
C VAL A 54 7.54 -8.14 -2.69
N CYS A 55 7.36 -9.09 -1.77
CA CYS A 55 6.20 -9.20 -0.90
C CYS A 55 6.53 -8.73 0.50
N PHE A 56 5.61 -8.01 1.13
CA PHE A 56 5.68 -7.58 2.52
C PHE A 56 4.95 -8.58 3.41
N ASN A 57 5.60 -8.93 4.52
CA ASN A 57 5.09 -9.83 5.53
C ASN A 57 5.25 -9.20 6.90
N VAL A 58 4.17 -9.13 7.66
CA VAL A 58 4.18 -8.65 9.04
C VAL A 58 3.25 -9.49 9.91
N ASN A 59 3.72 -9.81 11.12
CA ASN A 59 2.94 -10.41 12.18
C ASN A 59 3.04 -9.49 13.39
N ALA A 60 1.92 -8.98 13.84
CA ALA A 60 1.80 -8.16 15.04
C ALA A 60 0.83 -8.83 16.01
N THR A 61 1.26 -9.09 17.24
CA THR A 61 0.40 -9.62 18.30
C THR A 61 -0.08 -8.48 19.16
N LEU A 62 -1.40 -8.30 19.22
CA LEU A 62 -2.07 -7.38 20.14
C LEU A 62 -2.34 -8.09 21.45
N LEU A 63 -1.67 -7.69 22.52
CA LEU A 63 -1.70 -8.36 23.83
C LEU A 63 -2.98 -8.06 24.62
N HIS A 64 -3.70 -7.00 24.23
CA HIS A 64 -4.99 -6.63 24.83
C HIS A 64 -6.03 -6.36 23.74
N PRO A 65 -7.33 -6.55 24.02
CA PRO A 65 -8.39 -6.17 23.09
C PRO A 65 -8.36 -4.67 22.79
N VAL A 66 -8.33 -4.31 21.51
CA VAL A 66 -8.28 -2.94 21.02
C VAL A 66 -9.63 -2.57 20.44
N TYR A 67 -10.35 -1.68 21.10
CA TYR A 67 -11.69 -1.20 20.72
C TYR A 67 -11.68 0.11 19.95
N ASP A 68 -10.55 0.86 20.02
CA ASP A 68 -10.35 2.15 19.38
C ASP A 68 -9.01 2.14 18.66
N VAL A 69 -9.05 2.15 17.34
CA VAL A 69 -7.86 2.15 16.47
C VAL A 69 -7.89 3.39 15.60
N VAL A 70 -6.98 4.32 15.84
CA VAL A 70 -6.72 5.44 14.94
C VAL A 70 -5.47 5.14 14.11
N ILE A 71 -5.60 5.26 12.80
CA ILE A 71 -4.52 5.04 11.85
C ILE A 71 -4.13 6.39 11.24
N LYS A 72 -2.86 6.78 11.42
CA LYS A 72 -2.28 7.95 10.76
C LYS A 72 -1.29 7.46 9.71
N ALA A 73 -1.52 7.79 8.45
CA ALA A 73 -0.60 7.41 7.39
C ALA A 73 -0.18 8.66 6.60
N GLN A 74 1.11 8.77 6.34
CA GLN A 74 1.73 9.85 5.60
C GLN A 74 2.63 9.27 4.52
N LEU A 75 2.40 9.67 3.27
CA LEU A 75 3.32 9.40 2.20
C LEU A 75 4.40 10.47 2.17
N MET A 76 5.66 10.02 2.14
CA MET A 76 6.84 10.86 2.04
C MET A 76 7.51 10.59 0.70
N LYS A 77 8.07 11.62 0.06
CA LYS A 77 8.90 11.50 -1.15
C LYS A 77 10.34 11.86 -0.83
N LYS A 78 11.28 11.07 -1.37
CA LYS A 78 12.71 11.35 -1.22
C LYS A 78 13.13 12.51 -2.12
N ALA A 79 13.77 13.49 -1.48
CA ALA A 79 14.46 14.60 -2.12
C ALA A 79 15.81 14.77 -1.40
N ASN A 80 16.10 15.90 -0.75
CA ASN A 80 17.14 16.01 0.27
C ASN A 80 16.60 15.48 1.60
N GLY A 81 16.60 14.13 1.78
CA GLY A 81 15.85 13.41 2.81
C GLY A 81 14.39 13.14 2.40
N TYR A 82 13.63 12.45 3.25
CA TYR A 82 12.21 12.21 3.05
C TYR A 82 11.40 13.42 3.51
N LYS A 83 10.54 13.93 2.64
CA LYS A 83 9.66 15.08 2.89
C LYS A 83 8.19 14.68 2.73
N PRO A 84 7.27 15.21 3.55
CA PRO A 84 5.84 14.98 3.38
C PRO A 84 5.39 15.27 1.95
N TRP A 85 4.58 14.36 1.40
CA TRP A 85 4.07 14.48 0.05
C TRP A 85 2.56 14.23 0.04
N LEU A 86 1.87 14.62 -1.00
CA LEU A 86 0.42 14.78 -1.22
C LEU A 86 -0.56 14.00 -0.34
N TYR A 87 -0.26 12.76 0.04
CA TYR A 87 -1.22 11.92 0.73
C TYR A 87 -0.91 11.82 2.22
N SER A 88 -1.83 12.36 3.01
CA SER A 88 -1.89 12.19 4.46
C SER A 88 -3.31 11.81 4.84
N VAL A 89 -3.47 10.78 5.64
CA VAL A 89 -4.77 10.34 6.13
C VAL A 89 -4.71 10.08 7.64
N ASN A 90 -5.80 10.45 8.31
CA ASN A 90 -6.02 10.16 9.71
C ASN A 90 -7.47 9.68 9.85
N PHE A 91 -7.67 8.45 10.29
CA PHE A 91 -9.01 7.88 10.37
C PHE A 91 -9.15 6.85 11.48
N ASP A 92 -10.38 6.71 11.97
CA ASP A 92 -10.78 5.65 12.89
C ASP A 92 -11.00 4.35 12.10
N GLY A 93 -10.11 3.36 12.32
CA GLY A 93 -10.18 2.06 11.67
C GLY A 93 -11.43 1.27 12.07
N CYS A 94 -11.86 1.36 13.34
CA CYS A 94 -13.05 0.67 13.79
C CYS A 94 -14.33 1.24 13.17
N GLN A 95 -14.40 2.56 13.03
CA GLN A 95 -15.51 3.23 12.35
C GLN A 95 -15.52 2.93 10.85
N PHE A 96 -14.35 2.87 10.22
CA PHE A 96 -14.24 2.55 8.80
C PHE A 96 -14.86 1.20 8.47
N PHE A 97 -14.59 0.16 9.26
CA PHE A 97 -15.17 -1.16 9.02
C PHE A 97 -16.70 -1.20 9.21
N ARG A 98 -17.25 -0.32 10.03
CA ARG A 98 -18.70 -0.22 10.23
C ARG A 98 -19.42 0.53 9.12
N ARG A 99 -18.83 1.61 8.60
CA ARG A 99 -19.52 2.56 7.69
C ARG A 99 -18.94 2.66 6.29
N ARG A 100 -17.65 2.32 6.09
CA ARG A 100 -16.91 2.39 4.81
C ARG A 100 -17.13 3.68 4.01
N ASN A 101 -17.27 4.81 4.69
CA ASN A 101 -17.69 6.08 4.13
C ASN A 101 -16.55 6.92 3.50
N ASN A 102 -15.30 6.48 3.61
CA ASN A 102 -14.15 7.18 3.02
C ASN A 102 -13.69 6.47 1.74
N ALA A 103 -13.87 7.12 0.59
CA ALA A 103 -13.55 6.55 -0.72
C ALA A 103 -12.06 6.21 -0.88
N LEU A 104 -11.15 7.10 -0.42
CA LEU A 104 -9.70 6.88 -0.52
C LEU A 104 -9.26 5.68 0.32
N ILE A 105 -9.71 5.61 1.58
CA ILE A 105 -9.39 4.50 2.47
C ILE A 105 -9.96 3.19 1.93
N ARG A 106 -11.15 3.22 1.33
CA ARG A 106 -11.75 2.05 0.70
C ARG A 106 -10.90 1.52 -0.45
N ILE A 107 -10.37 2.40 -1.31
CA ILE A 107 -9.49 2.01 -2.41
C ILE A 107 -8.22 1.33 -1.86
N VAL A 108 -7.56 1.96 -0.88
CA VAL A 108 -6.37 1.37 -0.24
C VAL A 108 -6.70 0.03 0.42
N TRP A 109 -7.85 -0.06 1.10
CA TRP A 109 -8.32 -1.29 1.71
C TRP A 109 -8.51 -2.42 0.69
N GLU A 110 -9.12 -2.15 -0.47
CA GLU A 110 -9.31 -3.15 -1.53
C GLU A 110 -7.98 -3.69 -2.10
N LEU A 111 -6.90 -2.90 -2.07
CA LEU A 111 -5.57 -3.36 -2.47
C LEU A 111 -4.94 -4.34 -1.48
N PHE A 112 -5.33 -4.26 -0.23
CA PHE A 112 -4.64 -4.85 0.91
C PHE A 112 -5.43 -6.00 1.58
N ARG A 113 -6.78 -6.00 1.50
CA ARG A 113 -7.66 -6.90 2.26
C ARG A 113 -7.40 -8.39 2.06
N GLU A 114 -7.04 -8.79 0.83
CA GLU A 114 -6.79 -10.21 0.49
C GLU A 114 -5.56 -10.77 1.20
N TYR A 115 -4.68 -9.90 1.66
CA TYR A 115 -3.42 -10.24 2.28
C TYR A 115 -3.43 -10.11 3.80
N SER A 116 -4.54 -9.63 4.39
CA SER A 116 -4.59 -9.21 5.78
C SER A 116 -5.69 -9.90 6.57
N THR A 117 -5.41 -10.18 7.83
CA THR A 117 -6.42 -10.59 8.82
C THR A 117 -7.24 -9.42 9.38
N LEU A 118 -6.82 -8.17 9.09
CA LEU A 118 -7.54 -6.95 9.48
C LEU A 118 -8.78 -6.73 8.60
N ASN A 119 -9.73 -7.65 8.61
CA ASN A 119 -10.89 -7.68 7.72
C ASN A 119 -12.25 -7.68 8.44
N HIS A 120 -12.27 -7.45 9.74
CA HIS A 120 -13.46 -7.38 10.56
C HIS A 120 -13.52 -6.10 11.39
N SER A 121 -14.65 -5.85 12.01
CA SER A 121 -14.81 -4.74 12.96
C SER A 121 -14.10 -5.02 14.29
N CYS A 122 -13.78 -3.94 15.03
CA CYS A 122 -13.23 -4.06 16.38
C CYS A 122 -14.16 -4.88 17.35
N PRO A 123 -13.58 -5.51 18.36
CA PRO A 123 -12.21 -5.37 18.81
C PRO A 123 -11.21 -6.21 18.02
N TYR A 124 -9.96 -5.74 17.97
CA TYR A 124 -8.81 -6.53 17.51
C TYR A 124 -8.03 -7.03 18.70
N VAL A 125 -7.66 -8.32 18.71
CA VAL A 125 -6.84 -8.94 19.75
C VAL A 125 -6.06 -10.12 19.17
N GLY A 126 -4.93 -10.46 19.78
CA GLY A 126 -4.09 -11.56 19.32
C GLY A 126 -3.35 -11.25 18.02
N LEU A 127 -3.06 -12.29 17.27
CA LEU A 127 -2.22 -12.21 16.07
C LEU A 127 -2.94 -11.53 14.92
N GLN A 128 -2.37 -10.42 14.46
CA GLN A 128 -2.75 -9.72 13.24
C GLN A 128 -1.66 -9.92 12.19
N GLN A 129 -2.04 -10.26 10.97
CA GLN A 129 -1.08 -10.63 9.93
C GLN A 129 -1.34 -9.90 8.62
N VAL A 130 -0.25 -9.56 7.95
CA VAL A 130 -0.21 -9.32 6.52
C VAL A 130 0.73 -10.34 5.91
N LYS A 131 0.23 -11.12 4.96
CA LYS A 131 0.99 -12.21 4.34
C LYS A 131 1.10 -12.01 2.84
N ASP A 132 2.35 -12.03 2.36
CA ASP A 132 2.68 -11.98 0.94
C ASP A 132 2.07 -10.79 0.18
N PHE A 133 1.86 -9.68 0.89
CA PHE A 133 1.34 -8.47 0.27
C PHE A 133 2.32 -7.92 -0.76
N TYR A 134 1.83 -7.68 -1.96
CA TYR A 134 2.50 -6.86 -2.96
C TYR A 134 1.50 -5.92 -3.63
N LEU A 135 1.92 -4.70 -3.89
CA LEU A 135 1.07 -3.74 -4.53
C LEU A 135 0.94 -4.04 -6.02
N ARG A 136 -0.28 -4.22 -6.47
CA ARG A 136 -0.64 -4.27 -7.89
C ARG A 136 -0.79 -2.83 -8.39
N SER A 137 0.26 -2.30 -8.99
CA SER A 137 0.34 -0.89 -9.42
C SER A 137 -0.75 -0.48 -10.42
N GLU A 138 -1.23 -1.43 -11.21
CA GLU A 138 -2.35 -1.26 -12.15
C GLU A 138 -3.69 -0.96 -11.47
N LYS A 139 -3.80 -1.23 -10.17
CA LYS A 139 -5.00 -0.91 -9.37
C LYS A 139 -4.93 0.43 -8.66
N LEU A 140 -3.83 1.17 -8.79
CA LEU A 140 -3.73 2.50 -8.21
C LEU A 140 -4.63 3.47 -8.99
N PRO A 141 -5.42 4.30 -8.30
CA PRO A 141 -6.37 5.21 -8.95
C PRO A 141 -5.69 6.34 -9.72
N THR A 142 -4.49 6.70 -9.31
CA THR A 142 -3.67 7.74 -9.94
C THR A 142 -2.22 7.31 -9.94
N PRO A 143 -1.49 7.51 -11.05
CA PRO A 143 -0.06 7.29 -11.06
C PRO A 143 0.61 8.30 -10.12
N ILE A 144 1.65 7.85 -9.42
CA ILE A 144 2.55 8.73 -8.67
C ILE A 144 3.82 8.94 -9.50
N PRO A 145 4.47 10.11 -9.44
CA PRO A 145 5.68 10.35 -10.21
C PRO A 145 6.80 9.37 -9.84
N THR A 146 7.66 9.06 -10.80
CA THR A 146 8.88 8.28 -10.56
C THR A 146 9.67 8.84 -9.37
N GLY A 147 10.12 7.96 -8.48
CA GLY A 147 10.91 8.32 -7.30
C GLY A 147 10.92 7.27 -6.21
N ASP A 148 11.65 7.59 -5.15
CA ASP A 148 11.69 6.81 -3.91
C ASP A 148 10.73 7.41 -2.89
N TYR A 149 9.99 6.54 -2.23
CA TYR A 149 8.94 6.89 -1.30
C TYR A 149 9.07 6.12 0.02
N LEU A 150 8.48 6.70 1.05
CA LEU A 150 8.29 6.10 2.36
C LEU A 150 6.82 6.29 2.76
N LEU A 151 6.11 5.21 3.00
CA LEU A 151 4.81 5.23 3.66
C LEU A 151 5.02 5.01 5.15
N MET A 152 4.76 6.04 5.92
CA MET A 152 4.77 6.00 7.40
C MET A 152 3.35 5.72 7.87
N ILE A 153 3.19 4.75 8.76
CA ILE A 153 1.89 4.41 9.36
C ILE A 153 2.06 4.34 10.87
N ASP A 154 1.39 5.23 11.60
CA ASP A 154 1.30 5.19 13.06
C ASP A 154 -0.02 4.54 13.48
N TRP A 155 0.08 3.59 14.38
CA TRP A 155 -1.04 2.87 14.99
C TRP A 155 -1.28 3.39 16.39
N LEU A 156 -2.41 4.06 16.59
CA LEU A 156 -2.81 4.60 17.88
C LEU A 156 -3.95 3.75 18.45
N PHE A 157 -3.78 3.28 19.68
CA PHE A 157 -4.84 2.62 20.44
C PHE A 157 -5.17 3.49 21.64
N ASN A 158 -6.46 3.70 21.90
CA ASN A 158 -6.93 4.61 22.92
C ASN A 158 -6.26 6.00 22.79
N LYS A 159 -6.14 6.48 21.53
CA LYS A 159 -5.52 7.77 21.16
C LYS A 159 -4.02 7.92 21.49
N LYS A 160 -3.35 6.85 21.93
CA LYS A 160 -1.91 6.84 22.22
C LYS A 160 -1.16 6.08 21.12
N PRO A 161 -0.04 6.60 20.58
CA PRO A 161 0.81 5.85 19.65
C PRO A 161 1.33 4.58 20.34
N GLN A 162 1.11 3.44 19.74
CA GLN A 162 1.53 2.13 20.26
C GLN A 162 2.54 1.45 19.36
N ALA A 163 2.45 1.70 18.04
CA ALA A 163 3.36 1.09 17.07
C ALA A 163 3.46 1.94 15.81
N ALA A 164 4.52 1.71 15.03
CA ALA A 164 4.67 2.22 13.68
C ALA A 164 5.01 1.12 12.69
N THR A 165 4.62 1.33 11.43
CA THR A 165 5.00 0.52 10.28
C THR A 165 5.46 1.44 9.15
N ASN A 166 6.72 1.35 8.78
CA ASN A 166 7.34 2.16 7.74
C ASN A 166 7.71 1.29 6.55
N VAL A 167 7.15 1.58 5.38
CA VAL A 167 7.42 0.83 4.15
C VAL A 167 8.06 1.73 3.11
N TYR A 168 9.27 1.39 2.71
CA TYR A 168 10.03 2.10 1.68
C TYR A 168 9.81 1.42 0.34
N PHE A 169 9.64 2.21 -0.70
CA PHE A 169 9.46 1.68 -2.04
C PHE A 169 9.94 2.63 -3.12
N THR A 170 10.30 2.08 -4.27
CA THR A 170 10.59 2.81 -5.49
C THR A 170 9.42 2.63 -6.45
N PHE A 171 8.98 3.71 -7.05
CA PHE A 171 8.00 3.75 -8.11
C PHE A 171 8.64 4.28 -9.39
N VAL A 172 8.52 3.53 -10.48
CA VAL A 172 9.04 3.94 -11.79
C VAL A 172 7.90 3.86 -12.79
N GLU A 173 7.57 4.99 -13.38
CA GLU A 173 6.66 5.09 -14.51
C GLU A 173 7.45 4.76 -15.79
N ASP A 174 7.05 3.72 -16.51
CA ASP A 174 7.68 3.39 -17.78
C ASP A 174 7.09 4.26 -18.90
N LEU A 175 7.72 5.41 -19.11
CA LEU A 175 7.34 6.34 -20.17
C LEU A 175 7.79 5.88 -21.57
N ARG A 176 8.56 4.79 -21.71
CA ARG A 176 9.09 4.35 -23.01
C ARG A 176 8.01 3.78 -23.93
N ASN A 177 6.89 3.36 -23.38
CA ASN A 177 5.78 2.78 -24.12
C ASN A 177 4.57 3.72 -24.27
N SER A 178 4.71 5.00 -23.90
CA SER A 178 3.66 6.02 -24.02
C SER A 178 3.79 6.90 -25.27
N LYS A 179 4.46 6.41 -26.33
CA LYS A 179 4.51 7.06 -27.65
C LYS A 179 3.66 6.31 -28.65
#